data_57006a6be259fbd8e491288626c25a1e
#
_entry.id   57006a6be259fbd8e491288626c25a1e
#
_cell.length_a   1.000
_cell.length_b   1.000
_cell.length_c   1.000
_cell.angle_alpha   90.00
_cell.angle_beta   90.00
_cell.angle_gamma   90.00
#
_symmetry.space_group_name_H-M   'P 1'
#
loop_
_entity.id
_entity.type
_entity.pdbx_description
1 polymer ?
#
loop_
_entity_poly.entity_id
_entity_poly.type
_entity_poly.pdbx_seq_one_letter_code
_entity_poly.pdbx_strand_id
1 'polypeptide(L)'
;MKSSLLRHFPEIDAAYAHRQRDYTIAAVTFASVAICMAFEVSGSVWKQYALGFIALVCLIGFLRGETREVRLQVAVAVAFTTIGEYVASVCMGGYTYRFDNVPAYVQLGHGMVYLTSIALARSGLFIKYARVIT
;
A
#
# COMPACT_ATOMS: atom_id res chain seq x y z
N MET A 1 28.02 14.41 10.67
CA MET A 1 28.24 12.96 10.50
C MET A 1 26.95 12.36 9.94
N LYS A 2 26.87 12.22 8.60
CA LYS A 2 25.72 11.52 7.98
C LYS A 2 25.83 10.05 8.40
N SER A 3 24.82 9.55 9.08
CA SER A 3 24.85 8.20 9.65
C SER A 3 25.03 7.16 8.54
N SER A 4 25.80 6.12 8.83
CA SER A 4 26.09 4.99 7.92
C SER A 4 24.83 4.33 7.35
N LEU A 5 23.72 4.42 8.06
CA LEU A 5 22.40 3.94 7.64
C LEU A 5 21.86 4.67 6.37
N LEU A 6 22.10 5.97 6.24
CA LEU A 6 21.64 6.73 5.07
C LEU A 6 22.35 6.34 3.76
N ARG A 7 23.55 5.74 3.84
CA ARG A 7 24.27 5.24 2.66
C ARG A 7 23.63 3.99 2.04
N HIS A 8 22.87 3.22 2.82
CA HIS A 8 22.18 2.01 2.34
C HIS A 8 20.80 2.30 1.75
N PHE A 9 20.30 3.52 1.93
CA PHE A 9 19.00 3.95 1.40
C PHE A 9 19.15 5.27 0.63
N PRO A 10 19.79 5.24 -0.57
CA PRO A 10 20.01 6.46 -1.37
C PRO A 10 18.69 7.16 -1.75
N GLU A 11 17.58 6.43 -1.75
CA GLU A 11 16.24 6.98 -2.02
C GLU A 11 15.74 7.94 -0.94
N ILE A 12 16.25 7.84 0.29
CA ILE A 12 15.87 8.74 1.38
C ILE A 12 16.38 10.17 1.13
N ASP A 13 17.51 10.33 0.46
CA ASP A 13 18.10 11.66 0.14
C ASP A 13 17.32 12.35 -1.00
N ALA A 14 16.79 11.59 -1.97
CA ALA A 14 15.97 12.10 -3.07
C ALA A 14 14.52 12.46 -2.64
N ALA A 15 14.08 11.94 -1.52
CA ALA A 15 12.69 12.00 -1.07
C ALA A 15 12.26 13.34 -0.44
N TYR A 16 13.18 14.23 -0.11
CA TYR A 16 12.83 15.53 0.46
C TYR A 16 11.96 16.38 -0.47
N ALA A 17 12.06 16.19 -1.78
CA ALA A 17 11.28 16.91 -2.78
C ALA A 17 9.80 16.47 -2.85
N HIS A 18 9.44 15.31 -2.32
CA HIS A 18 8.11 14.71 -2.49
C HIS A 18 7.31 14.57 -1.18
N ARG A 19 7.71 15.28 -0.12
CA ARG A 19 7.11 15.16 1.21
C ARG A 19 5.59 15.29 1.22
N GLN A 20 5.03 16.28 0.52
CA GLN A 20 3.59 16.51 0.47
C GLN A 20 2.88 15.37 -0.26
N ARG A 21 3.45 14.86 -1.34
CA ARG A 21 2.96 13.71 -2.09
C ARG A 21 2.96 12.45 -1.23
N ASP A 22 4.00 12.20 -0.44
CA ASP A 22 4.12 11.03 0.41
C ASP A 22 3.04 11.01 1.50
N TYR A 23 2.74 12.14 2.10
CA TYR A 23 1.61 12.27 3.03
C TYR A 23 0.26 12.11 2.35
N THR A 24 0.11 12.57 1.10
CA THR A 24 -1.11 12.37 0.31
C THR A 24 -1.32 10.88 0.03
N ILE A 25 -0.28 10.14 -0.35
CA ILE A 25 -0.34 8.69 -0.55
C ILE A 25 -0.84 8.01 0.73
N ALA A 26 -0.26 8.34 1.88
CA ALA A 26 -0.68 7.77 3.16
C ALA A 26 -2.14 8.12 3.49
N ALA A 27 -2.53 9.38 3.39
CA ALA A 27 -3.88 9.83 3.70
C ALA A 27 -4.94 9.17 2.80
N VAL A 28 -4.68 9.09 1.49
CA VAL A 28 -5.59 8.42 0.53
C VAL A 28 -5.66 6.93 0.80
N THR A 29 -4.54 6.28 1.12
CA THR A 29 -4.54 4.86 1.46
C THR A 29 -5.39 4.57 2.70
N PHE A 30 -5.17 5.30 3.79
CA PHE A 30 -5.97 5.11 5.02
C PHE A 30 -7.45 5.42 4.79
N ALA A 31 -7.77 6.49 4.06
CA ALA A 31 -9.16 6.81 3.71
C ALA A 31 -9.78 5.71 2.85
N SER A 32 -9.05 5.17 1.87
CA SER A 32 -9.52 4.08 1.00
C SER A 32 -9.80 2.81 1.79
N VAL A 33 -8.92 2.44 2.72
CA VAL A 33 -9.14 1.28 3.60
C VAL A 33 -10.41 1.46 4.45
N ALA A 34 -10.56 2.64 5.09
CA ALA A 34 -11.74 2.93 5.90
C ALA A 34 -13.04 2.90 5.08
N ILE A 35 -13.02 3.47 3.86
CA ILE A 35 -14.15 3.45 2.93
C ILE A 35 -14.48 2.01 2.52
N CYS A 36 -13.48 1.21 2.12
CA CYS A 36 -13.68 -0.18 1.74
C CYS A 36 -14.33 -0.97 2.88
N MET A 37 -13.84 -0.82 4.10
CA MET A 37 -14.42 -1.49 5.27
C MET A 37 -15.86 -1.06 5.53
N ALA A 38 -16.16 0.24 5.42
CA ALA A 38 -17.52 0.74 5.63
C ALA A 38 -18.50 0.24 4.56
N PHE A 39 -18.07 0.17 3.31
CA PHE A 39 -18.91 -0.32 2.20
C PHE A 39 -19.08 -1.83 2.16
N GLU A 40 -18.12 -2.60 2.71
CA GLU A 40 -18.21 -4.06 2.79
C GLU A 40 -19.43 -4.52 3.62
N VAL A 41 -19.79 -3.79 4.67
CA VAL A 41 -20.91 -4.12 5.57
C VAL A 41 -22.26 -4.22 4.85
N SER A 42 -22.47 -3.40 3.80
CA SER A 42 -23.77 -3.33 3.08
C SER A 42 -23.61 -3.52 1.56
N GLY A 43 -22.47 -4.04 1.11
CA GLY A 43 -22.10 -4.06 -0.30
C GLY A 43 -22.78 -5.17 -1.11
N SER A 44 -22.86 -4.93 -2.43
CA SER A 44 -23.12 -5.91 -3.48
C SER A 44 -21.83 -6.26 -4.21
N VAL A 45 -21.81 -7.36 -4.96
CA VAL A 45 -20.66 -7.76 -5.80
C VAL A 45 -20.23 -6.63 -6.74
N TRP A 46 -21.16 -5.88 -7.28
CA TRP A 46 -20.86 -4.73 -8.14
C TRP A 46 -20.10 -3.62 -7.41
N LYS A 47 -20.42 -3.40 -6.13
CA LYS A 47 -19.66 -2.44 -5.31
C LYS A 47 -18.23 -2.93 -5.07
N GLN A 48 -18.01 -4.23 -4.88
CA GLN A 48 -16.66 -4.79 -4.79
C GLN A 48 -15.84 -4.55 -6.05
N TYR A 49 -16.43 -4.77 -7.23
CA TYR A 49 -15.76 -4.47 -8.51
C TYR A 49 -15.45 -2.98 -8.66
N ALA A 50 -16.39 -2.11 -8.31
CA ALA A 50 -16.17 -0.67 -8.35
C ALA A 50 -15.04 -0.22 -7.42
N LEU A 51 -15.01 -0.74 -6.18
CA LEU A 51 -13.93 -0.46 -5.22
C LEU A 51 -12.58 -1.00 -5.73
N GLY A 52 -12.56 -2.20 -6.32
CA GLY A 52 -11.37 -2.76 -6.96
C GLY A 52 -10.84 -1.89 -8.09
N PHE A 53 -11.73 -1.39 -8.95
CA PHE A 53 -11.36 -0.49 -10.02
C PHE A 53 -10.81 0.85 -9.51
N ILE A 54 -11.44 1.44 -8.50
CA ILE A 54 -10.98 2.68 -7.87
C ILE A 54 -9.59 2.47 -7.24
N ALA A 55 -9.41 1.39 -6.49
CA ALA A 55 -8.12 1.04 -5.88
C ALA A 55 -7.01 0.88 -6.94
N LEU A 56 -7.34 0.25 -8.08
CA LEU A 56 -6.41 0.09 -9.20
C LEU A 56 -6.00 1.45 -9.79
N VAL A 57 -6.97 2.32 -10.05
CA VAL A 57 -6.71 3.66 -10.61
C VAL A 57 -5.86 4.48 -9.65
N CYS A 58 -6.15 4.45 -8.35
CA CYS A 58 -5.37 5.13 -7.33
C CYS A 58 -3.93 4.59 -7.28
N LEU A 59 -3.77 3.27 -7.23
CA LEU A 59 -2.45 2.64 -7.18
C LEU A 59 -1.61 2.97 -8.42
N ILE A 60 -2.18 2.85 -9.62
CA ILE A 60 -1.49 3.22 -10.87
C ILE A 60 -1.13 4.71 -10.87
N GLY A 61 -2.05 5.57 -10.41
CA GLY A 61 -1.81 7.00 -10.31
C GLY A 61 -0.60 7.32 -9.42
N PHE A 62 -0.52 6.69 -8.26
CA PHE A 62 0.62 6.86 -7.35
C PHE A 62 1.92 6.27 -7.92
N LEU A 63 1.86 5.09 -8.54
CA LEU A 63 3.04 4.45 -9.13
C LEU A 63 3.63 5.21 -10.31
N ARG A 64 2.86 6.03 -11.02
CA ARG A 64 3.39 6.86 -12.12
C ARG A 64 4.48 7.81 -11.69
N GLY A 65 4.44 8.29 -10.45
CA GLY A 65 5.47 9.17 -9.90
C GLY A 65 6.61 8.44 -9.18
N GLU A 66 6.62 7.12 -9.17
CA GLU A 66 7.63 6.30 -8.48
C GLU A 66 8.73 5.81 -9.43
N THR A 67 9.88 5.46 -8.85
CA THR A 67 10.99 4.83 -9.58
C THR A 67 10.60 3.43 -10.04
N ARG A 68 11.36 2.87 -10.99
CA ARG A 68 11.15 1.51 -11.48
C ARG A 68 11.26 0.48 -10.35
N GLU A 69 12.22 0.69 -9.46
CA GLU A 69 12.50 -0.19 -8.33
C GLU A 69 11.29 -0.26 -7.38
N VAL A 70 10.72 0.91 -7.01
CA VAL A 70 9.53 0.98 -6.17
C VAL A 70 8.32 0.34 -6.85
N ARG A 71 8.14 0.55 -8.14
CA ARG A 71 7.06 -0.09 -8.91
C ARG A 71 7.17 -1.61 -8.88
N LEU A 72 8.38 -2.15 -9.05
CA LEU A 72 8.64 -3.59 -8.98
C LEU A 72 8.40 -4.13 -7.57
N GLN A 73 8.84 -3.43 -6.54
CA GLN A 73 8.60 -3.82 -5.15
C GLN A 73 7.11 -3.89 -4.83
N VAL A 74 6.33 -2.89 -5.25
CA VAL A 74 4.87 -2.88 -5.07
C VAL A 74 4.22 -4.01 -5.86
N ALA A 75 4.64 -4.26 -7.10
CA ALA A 75 4.11 -5.35 -7.91
C ALA A 75 4.37 -6.72 -7.25
N VAL A 76 5.58 -6.95 -6.73
CA VAL A 76 5.93 -8.17 -5.98
C VAL A 76 5.09 -8.28 -4.71
N ALA A 77 4.90 -7.18 -3.97
CA ALA A 77 4.07 -7.17 -2.77
C ALA A 77 2.61 -7.55 -3.10
N VAL A 78 2.03 -6.97 -4.16
CA VAL A 78 0.68 -7.32 -4.62
C VAL A 78 0.59 -8.79 -5.02
N ALA A 79 1.55 -9.30 -5.79
CA ALA A 79 1.56 -10.70 -6.20
C ALA A 79 1.67 -11.65 -5.00
N PHE A 80 2.57 -11.36 -4.07
CA PHE A 80 2.78 -12.17 -2.87
C PHE A 80 1.56 -12.17 -1.96
N THR A 81 0.96 -11.00 -1.70
CA THR A 81 -0.25 -10.90 -0.88
C THR A 81 -1.45 -11.53 -1.57
N THR A 82 -1.56 -11.47 -2.89
CA THR A 82 -2.60 -12.19 -3.64
C THR A 82 -2.52 -13.69 -3.40
N ILE A 83 -1.33 -14.27 -3.53
CA ILE A 83 -1.11 -15.70 -3.24
C ILE A 83 -1.46 -16.00 -1.79
N GLY A 84 -0.97 -15.19 -0.85
CA GLY A 84 -1.24 -15.35 0.58
C GLY A 84 -2.73 -15.31 0.91
N GLU A 85 -3.48 -14.37 0.35
CA GLU A 85 -4.94 -14.25 0.53
C GLU A 85 -5.68 -15.49 0.00
N TYR A 86 -5.34 -15.98 -1.19
CA TYR A 86 -5.95 -17.18 -1.73
C TYR A 86 -5.61 -18.42 -0.91
N VAL A 87 -4.37 -18.57 -0.47
CA VAL A 87 -3.96 -19.68 0.40
C VAL A 87 -4.69 -19.62 1.73
N ALA A 88 -4.70 -18.47 2.41
CA ALA A 88 -5.30 -18.33 3.72
C ALA A 88 -6.84 -18.45 3.70
N SER A 89 -7.49 -17.84 2.72
CA SER A 89 -8.94 -17.80 2.61
C SER A 89 -9.49 -19.06 1.93
N VAL A 90 -9.01 -19.39 0.72
CA VAL A 90 -9.61 -20.45 -0.09
C VAL A 90 -9.06 -21.83 0.26
N CYS A 91 -7.73 -21.96 0.42
CA CYS A 91 -7.11 -23.27 0.65
C CYS A 91 -7.19 -23.71 2.12
N MET A 92 -6.95 -22.79 3.05
CA MET A 92 -6.90 -23.09 4.48
C MET A 92 -8.23 -22.84 5.19
N GLY A 93 -9.16 -22.08 4.58
CA GLY A 93 -10.43 -21.72 5.21
C GLY A 93 -10.28 -20.88 6.48
N GLY A 94 -9.18 -20.16 6.63
CA GLY A 94 -8.88 -19.36 7.81
C GLY A 94 -9.89 -18.22 8.04
N TYR A 95 -10.44 -17.70 6.96
CA TYR A 95 -11.54 -16.73 6.94
C TYR A 95 -12.21 -16.74 5.55
N THR A 96 -13.44 -16.26 5.49
CA THR A 96 -14.19 -16.17 4.24
C THR A 96 -14.61 -14.72 3.98
N TYR A 97 -14.54 -14.33 2.73
CA TYR A 97 -15.12 -13.08 2.28
C TYR A 97 -16.63 -13.26 2.02
N ARG A 98 -17.36 -12.17 2.10
CA ARG A 98 -18.83 -12.16 2.06
C ARG A 98 -19.45 -12.90 0.87
N PHE A 99 -18.77 -12.93 -0.28
CA PHE A 99 -19.26 -13.55 -1.52
C PHE A 99 -18.42 -14.76 -1.93
N ASP A 100 -17.75 -15.41 -0.98
CA ASP A 100 -16.88 -16.57 -1.19
C ASP A 100 -15.80 -16.31 -2.28
N ASN A 101 -15.41 -15.05 -2.42
CA ASN A 101 -14.36 -14.61 -3.35
C ASN A 101 -13.34 -13.76 -2.62
N VAL A 102 -12.13 -13.62 -3.18
CA VAL A 102 -11.14 -12.65 -2.68
C VAL A 102 -11.33 -11.34 -3.47
N PRO A 103 -11.84 -10.27 -2.84
CA PRO A 103 -12.12 -9.02 -3.57
C PRO A 103 -10.84 -8.37 -4.10
N ALA A 104 -10.86 -7.90 -5.34
CA ALA A 104 -9.69 -7.29 -5.98
C ALA A 104 -9.12 -6.06 -5.23
N TYR A 105 -9.95 -5.31 -4.51
CA TYR A 105 -9.48 -4.17 -3.72
C TYR A 105 -8.59 -4.59 -2.55
N VAL A 106 -8.65 -5.84 -2.08
CA VAL A 106 -7.80 -6.34 -0.98
C VAL A 106 -6.35 -6.41 -1.43
N GLN A 107 -6.08 -7.07 -2.56
CA GLN A 107 -4.71 -7.21 -3.09
C GLN A 107 -4.12 -5.85 -3.48
N LEU A 108 -4.93 -5.00 -4.13
CA LEU A 108 -4.52 -3.65 -4.52
C LEU A 108 -4.32 -2.76 -3.29
N GLY A 109 -5.15 -2.94 -2.26
CA GLY A 109 -5.01 -2.29 -0.97
C GLY A 109 -3.68 -2.62 -0.29
N HIS A 110 -3.25 -3.89 -0.32
CA HIS A 110 -1.92 -4.28 0.17
C HIS A 110 -0.80 -3.57 -0.59
N GLY A 111 -0.93 -3.42 -1.91
CA GLY A 111 0.00 -2.63 -2.72
C GLY A 111 0.06 -1.16 -2.28
N MET A 112 -1.10 -0.56 -1.99
CA MET A 112 -1.18 0.81 -1.48
C MET A 112 -0.57 0.94 -0.08
N VAL A 113 -0.82 -0.01 0.82
CA VAL A 113 -0.22 -0.05 2.16
C VAL A 113 1.30 -0.19 2.08
N TYR A 114 1.80 -1.06 1.21
CA TYR A 114 3.23 -1.22 0.99
C TYR A 114 3.86 0.08 0.48
N LEU A 115 3.26 0.72 -0.53
CA LEU A 115 3.70 2.01 -1.05
C LEU A 115 3.66 3.11 0.03
N THR A 116 2.62 3.11 0.87
CA THR A 116 2.51 4.02 2.02
C THR A 116 3.65 3.83 3.00
N SER A 117 4.04 2.59 3.27
CA SER A 117 5.17 2.28 4.16
C SER A 117 6.48 2.86 3.61
N ILE A 118 6.73 2.73 2.30
CA ILE A 118 7.89 3.36 1.64
C ILE A 118 7.78 4.89 1.73
N ALA A 119 6.60 5.45 1.41
CA ALA A 119 6.37 6.89 1.43
C ALA A 119 6.61 7.50 2.83
N LEU A 120 6.12 6.85 3.87
CA LEU A 120 6.33 7.28 5.25
C LEU A 120 7.80 7.11 5.68
N ALA A 121 8.44 5.99 5.32
CA ALA A 121 9.84 5.73 5.67
C ALA A 121 10.79 6.79 5.10
N ARG A 122 10.54 7.25 3.89
CA ARG A 122 11.31 8.34 3.25
C ARG A 122 10.82 9.74 3.66
N SER A 123 9.71 9.87 4.37
CA SER A 123 9.22 11.15 4.87
C SER A 123 10.10 11.70 5.98
N GLY A 124 10.18 13.04 6.09
CA GLY A 124 11.01 13.71 7.09
C GLY A 124 10.69 13.34 8.55
N LEU A 125 9.52 12.77 8.82
CA LEU A 125 9.10 12.31 10.14
C LEU A 125 9.99 11.15 10.62
N PHE A 126 10.16 10.09 9.83
CA PHE A 126 11.00 8.96 10.17
C PHE A 126 12.48 9.34 10.24
N ILE A 127 12.95 10.21 9.35
CA ILE A 127 14.32 10.72 9.39
C ILE A 127 14.58 11.48 10.70
N LYS A 128 13.61 12.30 11.15
CA LYS A 128 13.72 13.08 12.39
C LYS A 128 13.77 12.19 13.62
N TYR A 129 13.01 11.11 13.64
CA TYR A 129 12.89 10.21 14.80
C TYR A 129 13.71 8.91 14.67
N ALA A 130 14.45 8.74 13.58
CA ALA A 130 15.26 7.53 13.36
C ALA A 130 16.21 7.21 14.52
N ARG A 131 16.74 8.24 15.20
CA ARG A 131 17.64 8.06 16.39
C ARG A 131 16.90 7.55 17.64
N VAL A 132 15.59 7.65 17.68
CA VAL A 132 14.79 7.23 18.85
C VAL A 132 14.24 5.81 18.62
N ILE A 133 14.14 5.40 17.34
CA ILE A 133 13.55 4.13 16.91
C ILE A 133 14.63 3.03 16.76
N THR A 134 15.88 3.43 16.56
CA THR A 134 17.06 2.53 16.51
C THR A 134 17.86 2.56 17.79
#